data_e8482b93f3570e97b6f1299b42f76923
#
_entry.id   e8482b93f3570e97b6f1299b42f76923
#
_cell.length_a   1.000
_cell.length_b   1.000
_cell.length_c   1.000
_cell.angle_alpha   90.00
_cell.angle_beta   90.00
_cell.angle_gamma   90.00
#
_symmetry.space_group_name_H-M   'P 1'
#
loop_
_entity.id
_entity.type
_entity.pdbx_description
1 polymer ?
#
loop_
_entity_poly.entity_id
_entity_poly.type
_entity_poly.pdbx_seq_one_letter_code
_entity_poly.pdbx_strand_id
1 'polypeptide(L)'
;VMVVADRVVVLRGGENAGELAGDKIRHDAMVKLMVGRDLSQFYQRNTTEPGSVVLEAENLRTPAHPRSGLSFSVREGEIVGIAGLVGAGRTELLQTLFGVTPAVGGTLKIAAKVIHPKTPLEAIQSGIVLAPEDRKQHGLILEMSVRENASLPRLRMDQKAGAIDFNAEIEVATDMVKKMDIKTPGLEQVVQYLSGGNQQKMVLGKWLAMKPRLLLLDEPTRGIDVGSKQEIYRLMEELAAGGVAILFVSSEMEEVLGMADRALVMHEGVITGELARDQLNEEAVMQLATGNKAAA
;
A
#
# COMPACT_ATOMS: atom_id res chain seq x y z
N VAL A 1 -11.25 24.42 3.26
CA VAL A 1 -12.57 24.52 3.90
C VAL A 1 -12.43 25.12 5.29
N MET A 2 -11.62 24.59 6.21
CA MET A 2 -11.49 25.04 7.61
C MET A 2 -11.14 26.52 7.81
N VAL A 3 -10.38 27.12 6.90
CA VAL A 3 -9.91 28.52 7.01
C VAL A 3 -10.84 29.53 6.31
N VAL A 4 -11.69 29.06 5.39
CA VAL A 4 -12.45 29.93 4.47
C VAL A 4 -13.96 29.84 4.67
N ALA A 5 -14.46 28.76 5.29
CA ALA A 5 -15.89 28.54 5.43
C ALA A 5 -16.40 28.94 6.81
N ASP A 6 -17.45 29.75 6.85
CA ASP A 6 -18.20 30.11 8.07
C ASP A 6 -19.09 28.94 8.54
N ARG A 7 -19.56 28.13 7.56
CA ARG A 7 -20.40 26.95 7.79
C ARG A 7 -20.09 25.86 6.77
N VAL A 8 -20.07 24.60 7.23
CA VAL A 8 -19.88 23.41 6.42
C VAL A 8 -21.08 22.49 6.59
N VAL A 9 -21.72 22.12 5.46
CA VAL A 9 -22.75 21.09 5.40
C VAL A 9 -22.10 19.82 4.88
N VAL A 10 -22.25 18.74 5.60
CA VAL A 10 -21.66 17.44 5.23
C VAL A 10 -22.74 16.55 4.62
N LEU A 11 -22.48 16.03 3.43
CA LEU A 11 -23.37 15.09 2.74
C LEU A 11 -22.77 13.67 2.82
N ARG A 12 -23.64 12.69 3.09
CA ARG A 12 -23.29 11.28 3.09
C ARG A 12 -24.43 10.48 2.43
N GLY A 13 -24.09 9.71 1.39
CA GLY A 13 -25.10 8.93 0.67
C GLY A 13 -26.21 9.75 0.01
N GLY A 14 -25.95 11.03 -0.30
CA GLY A 14 -26.94 11.94 -0.87
C GLY A 14 -27.81 12.68 0.17
N GLU A 15 -27.63 12.41 1.46
CA GLU A 15 -28.39 13.03 2.56
C GLU A 15 -27.50 13.96 3.39
N ASN A 16 -28.13 14.94 4.07
CA ASN A 16 -27.42 15.81 5.00
C ASN A 16 -27.06 15.03 6.27
N ALA A 17 -25.75 14.78 6.46
CA ALA A 17 -25.22 14.07 7.62
C ALA A 17 -24.96 14.98 8.83
N GLY A 18 -24.99 16.32 8.62
CA GLY A 18 -24.82 17.30 9.69
C GLY A 18 -24.20 18.61 9.20
N GLU A 19 -24.16 19.57 10.10
CA GLU A 19 -23.61 20.90 9.86
C GLU A 19 -22.59 21.27 10.94
N LEU A 20 -21.53 21.95 10.52
CA LEU A 20 -20.50 22.50 11.40
C LEU A 20 -20.35 23.99 11.13
N ALA A 21 -20.17 24.80 12.17
CA ALA A 21 -20.00 26.25 12.08
C ALA A 21 -18.93 26.75 13.05
N GLY A 22 -18.22 27.79 12.68
CA GLY A 22 -17.19 28.43 13.51
C GLY A 22 -16.13 27.44 14.00
N ASP A 23 -15.80 27.47 15.27
CA ASP A 23 -14.76 26.64 15.91
C ASP A 23 -15.02 25.12 15.84
N LYS A 24 -16.25 24.72 15.47
CA LYS A 24 -16.59 23.31 15.25
C LYS A 24 -16.16 22.80 13.88
N ILE A 25 -15.73 23.66 12.97
CA ILE A 25 -15.21 23.27 11.64
C ILE A 25 -13.78 22.73 11.82
N ARG A 26 -13.70 21.47 12.23
CA ARG A 26 -12.44 20.76 12.42
C ARG A 26 -12.41 19.54 11.52
N HIS A 27 -11.20 19.12 11.11
CA HIS A 27 -10.99 17.98 10.21
C HIS A 27 -11.65 16.69 10.76
N ASP A 28 -11.39 16.37 12.01
CA ASP A 28 -11.97 15.22 12.72
C ASP A 28 -13.51 15.25 12.74
N ALA A 29 -14.10 16.42 13.00
CA ALA A 29 -15.55 16.57 13.05
C ALA A 29 -16.20 16.42 11.67
N MET A 30 -15.56 16.96 10.62
CA MET A 30 -16.04 16.79 9.24
C MET A 30 -15.97 15.32 8.81
N VAL A 31 -14.85 14.67 9.04
CA VAL A 31 -14.66 13.24 8.70
C VAL A 31 -15.64 12.36 9.48
N LYS A 32 -15.86 12.64 10.77
CA LYS A 32 -16.86 11.94 11.57
C LYS A 32 -18.26 12.00 10.96
N LEU A 33 -18.66 13.14 10.46
CA LEU A 33 -19.97 13.30 9.78
C LEU A 33 -20.00 12.60 8.41
N MET A 34 -18.90 12.69 7.64
CA MET A 34 -18.80 12.07 6.31
C MET A 34 -18.86 10.52 6.41
N VAL A 35 -18.24 9.94 7.42
CA VAL A 35 -18.13 8.49 7.60
C VAL A 35 -19.14 7.93 8.58
N GLY A 36 -19.55 8.73 9.57
CA GLY A 36 -20.49 8.35 10.61
C GLY A 36 -19.85 7.65 11.82
N ARG A 37 -18.51 7.68 11.94
CA ARG A 37 -17.74 7.10 13.05
C ARG A 37 -16.59 8.03 13.45
N ASP A 38 -16.05 7.87 14.65
CA ASP A 38 -14.89 8.62 15.13
C ASP A 38 -13.59 8.18 14.42
N LEU A 39 -12.72 9.14 14.11
CA LEU A 39 -11.40 8.89 13.51
C LEU A 39 -10.54 7.93 14.34
N SER A 40 -10.65 7.96 15.67
CA SER A 40 -9.95 7.04 16.56
C SER A 40 -10.31 5.56 16.34
N GLN A 41 -11.43 5.27 15.66
CA GLN A 41 -11.84 3.91 15.30
C GLN A 41 -11.36 3.51 13.88
N PHE A 42 -10.72 4.43 13.14
CA PHE A 42 -10.23 4.15 11.79
C PHE A 42 -9.00 3.28 11.79
N TYR A 43 -8.18 3.40 12.82
CA TYR A 43 -6.89 2.77 12.94
C TYR A 43 -6.85 1.87 14.17
N GLN A 44 -7.65 0.80 14.19
CA GLN A 44 -7.56 -0.23 15.23
C GLN A 44 -6.68 -1.36 14.74
N ARG A 45 -5.36 -1.14 14.72
CA ARG A 45 -4.40 -2.19 14.41
C ARG A 45 -4.39 -3.24 15.53
N ASN A 46 -4.92 -4.42 15.25
CA ASN A 46 -4.71 -5.60 16.08
C ASN A 46 -3.33 -6.16 15.75
N THR A 47 -2.31 -5.79 16.53
CA THR A 47 -0.95 -6.30 16.36
C THR A 47 -0.92 -7.80 16.63
N THR A 48 -0.49 -8.58 15.67
CA THR A 48 -0.08 -9.98 15.83
C THR A 48 1.42 -10.02 16.09
N GLU A 49 1.90 -11.02 16.84
CA GLU A 49 3.35 -11.22 16.97
C GLU A 49 3.95 -11.50 15.57
N PRO A 50 4.94 -10.71 15.13
CA PRO A 50 5.55 -10.91 13.82
C PRO A 50 6.23 -12.27 13.72
N GLY A 51 6.02 -12.96 12.60
CA GLY A 51 6.62 -14.27 12.32
C GLY A 51 8.10 -14.19 11.90
N SER A 52 8.50 -15.11 11.04
CA SER A 52 9.87 -15.19 10.49
C SER A 52 10.18 -14.00 9.57
N VAL A 53 11.48 -13.70 9.37
CA VAL A 53 11.92 -12.66 8.43
C VAL A 53 11.58 -13.09 7.00
N VAL A 54 10.77 -12.29 6.32
CA VAL A 54 10.40 -12.46 4.90
C VAL A 54 11.35 -11.70 4.00
N LEU A 55 11.59 -10.42 4.29
CA LEU A 55 12.50 -9.55 3.55
C LEU A 55 13.68 -9.17 4.44
N GLU A 56 14.89 -9.28 3.91
CA GLU A 56 16.11 -8.74 4.50
C GLU A 56 16.90 -7.98 3.44
N ALA A 57 17.13 -6.70 3.68
CA ALA A 57 17.99 -5.85 2.87
C ALA A 57 19.24 -5.48 3.68
N GLU A 58 20.41 -5.73 3.11
CA GLU A 58 21.71 -5.42 3.70
C GLU A 58 22.48 -4.48 2.78
N ASN A 59 22.70 -3.25 3.22
CA ASN A 59 23.43 -2.21 2.47
C ASN A 59 22.90 -2.05 1.03
N LEU A 60 21.57 -2.20 0.84
CA LEU A 60 20.91 -2.10 -0.45
C LEU A 60 21.02 -0.67 -0.99
N ARG A 61 21.48 -0.54 -2.24
CA ARG A 61 21.69 0.77 -2.87
C ARG A 61 20.76 0.94 -4.05
N THR A 62 19.96 2.00 -4.00
CA THR A 62 19.07 2.35 -5.11
C THR A 62 19.84 3.16 -6.17
N PRO A 63 19.45 3.10 -7.46
CA PRO A 63 20.06 3.97 -8.50
C PRO A 63 19.90 5.46 -8.22
N ALA A 64 18.82 5.88 -7.55
CA ALA A 64 18.59 7.27 -7.15
C ALA A 64 19.60 7.75 -6.08
N HIS A 65 19.98 6.84 -5.17
CA HIS A 65 20.93 7.13 -4.07
C HIS A 65 22.05 6.08 -4.01
N PRO A 66 22.95 6.03 -5.00
CA PRO A 66 23.93 4.93 -5.16
C PRO A 66 25.01 4.89 -4.08
N ARG A 67 25.15 5.98 -3.31
CA ARG A 67 26.13 6.08 -2.20
C ARG A 67 25.53 5.73 -0.84
N SER A 68 24.19 5.65 -0.74
CA SER A 68 23.46 5.39 0.50
C SER A 68 23.07 3.92 0.56
N GLY A 69 23.51 3.21 1.60
CA GLY A 69 23.14 1.81 1.84
C GLY A 69 21.97 1.73 2.83
N LEU A 70 20.92 1.03 2.44
CA LEU A 70 19.73 0.78 3.24
C LEU A 70 19.80 -0.62 3.84
N SER A 71 19.63 -0.73 5.16
CA SER A 71 19.58 -2.02 5.85
C SER A 71 18.34 -2.08 6.73
N PHE A 72 17.47 -3.05 6.47
CA PHE A 72 16.22 -3.26 7.21
C PHE A 72 15.68 -4.67 6.93
N SER A 73 14.70 -5.08 7.70
CA SER A 73 13.98 -6.34 7.47
C SER A 73 12.47 -6.12 7.55
N VAL A 74 11.68 -7.05 7.03
CA VAL A 74 10.22 -7.12 7.21
C VAL A 74 9.86 -8.56 7.54
N ARG A 75 8.97 -8.77 8.51
CA ARG A 75 8.58 -10.08 9.00
C ARG A 75 7.21 -10.51 8.47
N GLU A 76 6.95 -11.79 8.53
CA GLU A 76 5.64 -12.37 8.22
C GLU A 76 4.56 -11.79 9.15
N GLY A 77 3.45 -11.35 8.57
CA GLY A 77 2.34 -10.73 9.29
C GLY A 77 2.59 -9.31 9.79
N GLU A 78 3.72 -8.71 9.43
CA GLU A 78 4.11 -7.37 9.85
C GLU A 78 3.69 -6.32 8.80
N ILE A 79 3.20 -5.18 9.28
CA ILE A 79 2.96 -3.97 8.48
C ILE A 79 4.02 -2.94 8.83
N VAL A 80 4.98 -2.72 7.93
CA VAL A 80 6.03 -1.73 8.10
C VAL A 80 5.70 -0.48 7.27
N GLY A 81 5.61 0.67 7.93
CA GLY A 81 5.45 1.96 7.27
C GLY A 81 6.80 2.56 6.86
N ILE A 82 6.85 3.23 5.71
CA ILE A 82 7.99 4.06 5.34
C ILE A 82 7.53 5.51 5.37
N ALA A 83 8.04 6.28 6.33
CA ALA A 83 7.81 7.71 6.47
C ALA A 83 8.98 8.52 5.92
N GLY A 84 8.76 9.81 5.64
CA GLY A 84 9.78 10.73 5.16
C GLY A 84 9.18 11.84 4.31
N LEU A 85 9.95 12.90 4.11
CA LEU A 85 9.54 14.03 3.27
C LEU A 85 9.50 13.65 1.78
N VAL A 86 8.86 14.50 0.96
CA VAL A 86 8.88 14.34 -0.50
C VAL A 86 10.33 14.35 -0.99
N GLY A 87 10.68 13.37 -1.86
CA GLY A 87 12.03 13.20 -2.34
C GLY A 87 12.97 12.42 -1.40
N ALA A 88 12.47 11.85 -0.29
CA ALA A 88 13.29 11.06 0.62
C ALA A 88 13.78 9.71 0.02
N GLY A 89 13.29 9.29 -1.14
CA GLY A 89 13.71 8.05 -1.80
C GLY A 89 12.79 6.85 -1.52
N ARG A 90 11.58 7.07 -1.00
CA ARG A 90 10.64 6.03 -0.59
C ARG A 90 10.13 5.19 -1.77
N THR A 91 9.56 5.83 -2.78
CA THR A 91 9.08 5.18 -4.02
C THR A 91 10.22 4.48 -4.75
N GLU A 92 11.40 5.11 -4.84
CA GLU A 92 12.59 4.56 -5.46
C GLU A 92 13.06 3.27 -4.77
N LEU A 93 12.92 3.19 -3.44
CA LEU A 93 13.18 1.96 -2.69
C LEU A 93 12.21 0.86 -3.09
N LEU A 94 10.89 1.13 -3.12
CA LEU A 94 9.88 0.13 -3.54
C LEU A 94 10.12 -0.34 -4.97
N GLN A 95 10.42 0.58 -5.89
CA GLN A 95 10.76 0.27 -7.28
C GLN A 95 12.01 -0.59 -7.40
N THR A 96 13.02 -0.35 -6.53
CA THR A 96 14.25 -1.14 -6.50
C THR A 96 13.98 -2.55 -5.98
N LEU A 97 13.19 -2.71 -4.92
CA LEU A 97 12.79 -4.01 -4.39
C LEU A 97 11.99 -4.82 -5.42
N PHE A 98 11.18 -4.14 -6.24
CA PHE A 98 10.36 -4.76 -7.28
C PHE A 98 11.11 -4.98 -8.62
N GLY A 99 12.34 -4.48 -8.74
CA GLY A 99 13.15 -4.66 -9.95
C GLY A 99 12.73 -3.76 -11.13
N VAL A 100 11.97 -2.68 -10.89
CA VAL A 100 11.73 -1.61 -11.90
C VAL A 100 13.01 -0.86 -12.16
N THR A 101 13.72 -0.50 -11.09
CA THR A 101 15.06 0.11 -11.11
C THR A 101 16.01 -0.80 -10.33
N PRO A 102 16.74 -1.72 -10.99
CA PRO A 102 17.56 -2.71 -10.28
C PRO A 102 18.56 -2.10 -9.31
N ALA A 103 18.77 -2.74 -8.16
CA ALA A 103 19.75 -2.31 -7.17
C ALA A 103 21.16 -2.21 -7.76
N VAL A 104 21.89 -1.17 -7.39
CA VAL A 104 23.30 -0.96 -7.83
C VAL A 104 24.31 -1.54 -6.83
N GLY A 105 23.86 -2.09 -5.72
CA GLY A 105 24.70 -2.76 -4.72
C GLY A 105 23.92 -3.23 -3.50
N GLY A 106 24.59 -3.96 -2.63
CA GLY A 106 24.00 -4.58 -1.44
C GLY A 106 23.41 -5.96 -1.70
N THR A 107 22.77 -6.52 -0.69
CA THR A 107 22.15 -7.85 -0.73
C THR A 107 20.67 -7.76 -0.39
N LEU A 108 19.85 -8.47 -1.14
CA LEU A 108 18.42 -8.62 -0.89
C LEU A 108 18.09 -10.10 -0.72
N LYS A 109 17.36 -10.44 0.34
CA LYS A 109 16.91 -11.81 0.61
C LYS A 109 15.40 -11.87 0.78
N ILE A 110 14.78 -12.90 0.23
CA ILE A 110 13.38 -13.27 0.49
C ILE A 110 13.36 -14.68 1.09
N ALA A 111 12.78 -14.81 2.29
CA ALA A 111 12.74 -16.05 3.06
C ALA A 111 14.13 -16.73 3.10
N ALA A 112 15.13 -15.97 3.51
CA ALA A 112 16.56 -16.35 3.61
C ALA A 112 17.26 -16.67 2.27
N LYS A 113 16.56 -16.60 1.13
CA LYS A 113 17.16 -16.82 -0.20
C LYS A 113 17.61 -15.49 -0.79
N VAL A 114 18.89 -15.39 -1.16
CA VAL A 114 19.42 -14.21 -1.87
C VAL A 114 18.78 -14.11 -3.24
N ILE A 115 18.32 -12.91 -3.57
CA ILE A 115 17.72 -12.56 -4.85
C ILE A 115 18.34 -11.26 -5.40
N HIS A 116 18.31 -11.08 -6.71
CA HIS A 116 18.75 -9.87 -7.39
C HIS A 116 17.77 -9.53 -8.52
N PRO A 117 16.55 -9.06 -8.20
CA PRO A 117 15.54 -8.82 -9.23
C PRO A 117 16.02 -7.70 -10.16
N LYS A 118 16.19 -8.04 -11.44
CA LYS A 118 16.52 -7.10 -12.53
C LYS A 118 15.28 -6.67 -13.30
N THR A 119 14.18 -7.34 -13.06
CA THR A 119 12.87 -7.10 -13.68
C THR A 119 11.75 -7.36 -12.70
N PRO A 120 10.58 -6.72 -12.88
CA PRO A 120 9.38 -7.02 -12.09
C PRO A 120 8.99 -8.51 -12.11
N LEU A 121 9.21 -9.20 -13.23
CA LEU A 121 8.90 -10.62 -13.34
C LEU A 121 9.73 -11.47 -12.37
N GLU A 122 11.02 -11.17 -12.22
CA GLU A 122 11.90 -11.87 -11.28
C GLU A 122 11.50 -11.61 -9.82
N ALA A 123 11.05 -10.38 -9.51
CA ALA A 123 10.51 -10.03 -8.19
C ALA A 123 9.23 -10.83 -7.90
N ILE A 124 8.28 -10.87 -8.85
CA ILE A 124 7.02 -11.63 -8.72
C ILE A 124 7.33 -13.12 -8.50
N GLN A 125 8.25 -13.71 -9.25
CA GLN A 125 8.68 -15.11 -9.09
C GLN A 125 9.31 -15.37 -7.72
N SER A 126 9.88 -14.34 -7.09
CA SER A 126 10.44 -14.39 -5.73
C SER A 126 9.38 -14.17 -4.64
N GLY A 127 8.14 -13.88 -5.02
CA GLY A 127 7.03 -13.62 -4.10
C GLY A 127 6.89 -12.16 -3.67
N ILE A 128 7.49 -11.21 -4.40
CA ILE A 128 7.34 -9.77 -4.18
C ILE A 128 6.36 -9.21 -5.20
N VAL A 129 5.39 -8.41 -4.76
CA VAL A 129 4.47 -7.69 -5.65
C VAL A 129 4.39 -6.21 -5.25
N LEU A 130 4.07 -5.34 -6.20
CA LEU A 130 3.97 -3.90 -5.99
C LEU A 130 2.62 -3.36 -6.48
N ALA A 131 1.88 -2.71 -5.59
CA ALA A 131 0.79 -1.81 -5.95
C ALA A 131 1.36 -0.39 -6.07
N PRO A 132 1.44 0.19 -7.28
CA PRO A 132 2.07 1.47 -7.52
C PRO A 132 1.16 2.64 -7.11
N GLU A 133 1.76 3.81 -6.89
CA GLU A 133 1.07 5.07 -6.57
C GLU A 133 0.03 5.44 -7.64
N ASP A 134 0.44 5.46 -8.91
CA ASP A 134 -0.48 5.74 -10.02
C ASP A 134 -1.11 4.44 -10.54
N ARG A 135 -2.29 4.11 -9.98
CA ARG A 135 -3.05 2.94 -10.39
C ARG A 135 -3.50 2.99 -11.86
N LYS A 136 -3.68 4.19 -12.42
CA LYS A 136 -4.21 4.36 -13.78
C LYS A 136 -3.13 4.17 -14.85
N GLN A 137 -1.90 4.61 -14.57
CA GLN A 137 -0.79 4.48 -15.51
C GLN A 137 0.00 3.20 -15.34
N HIS A 138 0.17 2.73 -14.09
CA HIS A 138 1.06 1.61 -13.77
C HIS A 138 0.35 0.41 -13.14
N GLY A 139 -0.86 0.62 -12.60
CA GLY A 139 -1.57 -0.42 -11.84
C GLY A 139 -2.55 -1.24 -12.68
N LEU A 140 -3.25 -0.63 -13.62
CA LEU A 140 -4.34 -1.23 -14.40
C LEU A 140 -4.21 -0.91 -15.88
N ILE A 141 -4.79 -1.74 -16.72
CA ILE A 141 -5.04 -1.42 -18.14
C ILE A 141 -6.51 -0.98 -18.20
N LEU A 142 -6.74 0.34 -18.23
CA LEU A 142 -8.05 0.95 -18.02
C LEU A 142 -9.11 0.52 -19.05
N GLU A 143 -8.69 0.25 -20.28
CA GLU A 143 -9.53 -0.18 -21.41
C GLU A 143 -9.93 -1.66 -21.33
N MET A 144 -9.22 -2.45 -20.53
CA MET A 144 -9.52 -3.86 -20.31
C MET A 144 -10.62 -4.06 -19.28
N SER A 145 -11.27 -5.22 -19.33
CA SER A 145 -12.32 -5.64 -18.40
C SER A 145 -11.74 -5.98 -17.02
N VAL A 146 -12.63 -6.13 -16.04
CA VAL A 146 -12.34 -6.67 -14.70
C VAL A 146 -11.68 -8.04 -14.81
N ARG A 147 -12.20 -8.93 -15.65
CA ARG A 147 -11.66 -10.28 -15.88
C ARG A 147 -10.21 -10.22 -16.37
N GLU A 148 -9.97 -9.47 -17.43
CA GLU A 148 -8.64 -9.37 -18.03
C GLU A 148 -7.61 -8.77 -17.09
N ASN A 149 -7.94 -7.67 -16.38
CA ASN A 149 -7.04 -7.08 -15.38
C ASN A 149 -6.75 -8.03 -14.21
N ALA A 150 -7.74 -8.83 -13.77
CA ALA A 150 -7.58 -9.77 -12.68
C ALA A 150 -6.61 -10.91 -13.01
N SER A 151 -6.71 -11.45 -14.24
CA SER A 151 -5.93 -12.60 -14.69
C SER A 151 -4.53 -12.22 -15.20
N LEU A 152 -4.32 -10.96 -15.59
CA LEU A 152 -3.10 -10.48 -16.25
C LEU A 152 -1.79 -10.96 -15.61
N PRO A 153 -1.59 -10.88 -14.27
CA PRO A 153 -0.36 -11.36 -13.65
C PRO A 153 -0.17 -12.88 -13.76
N ARG A 154 -1.26 -13.63 -13.92
CA ARG A 154 -1.28 -15.10 -13.94
C ARG A 154 -1.28 -15.71 -15.33
N LEU A 155 -1.42 -14.95 -16.40
CA LEU A 155 -1.59 -15.47 -17.77
C LEU A 155 -0.56 -16.54 -18.17
N ARG A 156 0.70 -16.39 -17.71
CA ARG A 156 1.74 -17.39 -17.97
C ARG A 156 1.54 -18.70 -17.19
N MET A 157 0.86 -18.65 -16.06
CA MET A 157 0.61 -19.81 -15.20
C MET A 157 -0.66 -20.55 -15.62
N ASP A 158 -1.66 -19.80 -16.09
CA ASP A 158 -3.00 -20.29 -16.39
C ASP A 158 -3.20 -20.61 -17.89
N GLN A 159 -2.15 -20.54 -18.71
CA GLN A 159 -2.22 -20.93 -20.13
C GLN A 159 -2.28 -22.46 -20.31
N LYS A 160 -3.01 -22.92 -21.33
CA LYS A 160 -3.04 -24.30 -21.79
C LYS A 160 -2.50 -24.39 -23.23
N ALA A 161 -1.44 -25.12 -23.45
CA ALA A 161 -0.80 -25.30 -24.77
C ALA A 161 -0.50 -23.97 -25.50
N GLY A 162 -0.14 -22.90 -24.77
CA GLY A 162 0.15 -21.58 -25.31
C GLY A 162 -1.08 -20.70 -25.58
N ALA A 163 -2.29 -21.18 -25.28
CA ALA A 163 -3.53 -20.40 -25.36
C ALA A 163 -4.04 -20.00 -23.97
N ILE A 164 -4.75 -18.88 -23.90
CA ILE A 164 -5.39 -18.41 -22.66
C ILE A 164 -6.49 -19.39 -22.24
N ASP A 165 -6.48 -19.82 -20.99
CA ASP A 165 -7.60 -20.57 -20.40
C ASP A 165 -8.66 -19.60 -19.87
N PHE A 166 -9.68 -19.34 -20.67
CA PHE A 166 -10.77 -18.43 -20.31
C PHE A 166 -11.55 -18.88 -19.05
N ASN A 167 -11.63 -20.19 -18.79
CA ASN A 167 -12.29 -20.67 -17.57
C ASN A 167 -11.47 -20.32 -16.32
N ALA A 168 -10.15 -20.46 -16.39
CA ALA A 168 -9.25 -20.05 -15.31
C ALA A 168 -9.29 -18.53 -15.08
N GLU A 169 -9.37 -17.72 -16.13
CA GLU A 169 -9.56 -16.28 -16.00
C GLU A 169 -10.85 -15.91 -15.27
N ILE A 170 -11.97 -16.53 -15.67
CA ILE A 170 -13.28 -16.30 -15.04
C ILE A 170 -13.25 -16.70 -13.56
N GLU A 171 -12.66 -17.83 -13.24
CA GLU A 171 -12.53 -18.32 -11.85
C GLU A 171 -11.70 -17.34 -10.99
N VAL A 172 -10.53 -16.95 -11.47
CA VAL A 172 -9.65 -15.97 -10.78
C VAL A 172 -10.34 -14.64 -10.58
N ALA A 173 -10.99 -14.10 -11.60
CA ALA A 173 -11.68 -12.82 -11.52
C ALA A 173 -12.91 -12.89 -10.59
N THR A 174 -13.67 -13.97 -10.61
CA THR A 174 -14.83 -14.17 -9.73
C THR A 174 -14.40 -14.25 -8.28
N ASP A 175 -13.37 -15.04 -7.97
CA ASP A 175 -12.81 -15.16 -6.61
C ASP A 175 -12.26 -13.81 -6.11
N MET A 176 -11.53 -13.10 -6.95
CA MET A 176 -10.99 -11.77 -6.63
C MET A 176 -12.11 -10.76 -6.36
N VAL A 177 -13.10 -10.63 -7.24
CA VAL A 177 -14.23 -9.69 -7.07
C VAL A 177 -14.94 -9.95 -5.75
N LYS A 178 -15.16 -11.23 -5.40
CA LYS A 178 -15.78 -11.63 -4.14
C LYS A 178 -14.92 -11.31 -2.93
N LYS A 179 -13.62 -11.69 -2.95
CA LYS A 179 -12.70 -11.47 -1.82
C LYS A 179 -12.44 -10.01 -1.53
N MET A 180 -12.35 -9.20 -2.59
CA MET A 180 -12.07 -7.77 -2.50
C MET A 180 -13.33 -6.93 -2.34
N ASP A 181 -14.52 -7.53 -2.32
CA ASP A 181 -15.80 -6.82 -2.35
C ASP A 181 -15.83 -5.71 -3.41
N ILE A 182 -15.46 -6.07 -4.66
CA ILE A 182 -15.42 -5.10 -5.77
C ILE A 182 -16.84 -4.91 -6.30
N LYS A 183 -17.33 -3.68 -6.26
CA LYS A 183 -18.64 -3.32 -6.80
C LYS A 183 -18.53 -3.14 -8.30
N THR A 184 -18.98 -4.15 -9.05
CA THR A 184 -18.99 -4.16 -10.52
C THR A 184 -20.29 -4.80 -11.02
N PRO A 185 -20.86 -4.34 -12.16
CA PRO A 185 -22.01 -4.98 -12.81
C PRO A 185 -21.72 -6.40 -13.32
N GLY A 186 -20.43 -6.71 -13.59
CA GLY A 186 -20.01 -8.01 -14.10
C GLY A 186 -18.52 -8.02 -14.44
N LEU A 187 -18.02 -9.20 -14.82
CA LEU A 187 -16.59 -9.40 -15.11
C LEU A 187 -16.12 -8.72 -16.40
N GLU A 188 -17.03 -8.48 -17.34
CA GLU A 188 -16.76 -7.81 -18.61
C GLU A 188 -16.84 -6.27 -18.51
N GLN A 189 -17.15 -5.74 -17.32
CA GLN A 189 -17.11 -4.30 -17.08
C GLN A 189 -15.72 -3.76 -17.30
N VAL A 190 -15.58 -2.74 -18.14
CA VAL A 190 -14.30 -2.05 -18.38
C VAL A 190 -13.91 -1.27 -17.13
N VAL A 191 -12.65 -1.43 -16.70
CA VAL A 191 -12.15 -0.95 -15.38
C VAL A 191 -12.17 0.56 -15.26
N GLN A 192 -12.02 1.31 -16.36
CA GLN A 192 -12.07 2.79 -16.34
C GLN A 192 -13.39 3.35 -15.76
N TYR A 193 -14.48 2.59 -15.83
CA TYR A 193 -15.80 3.01 -15.33
C TYR A 193 -16.06 2.62 -13.86
N LEU A 194 -15.13 1.95 -13.22
CA LEU A 194 -15.20 1.68 -11.79
C LEU A 194 -14.84 2.93 -10.98
N SER A 195 -15.39 3.04 -9.76
CA SER A 195 -14.97 4.07 -8.81
C SER A 195 -13.48 3.91 -8.45
N GLY A 196 -12.84 5.00 -7.98
CA GLY A 196 -11.44 4.98 -7.58
C GLY A 196 -11.11 3.91 -6.52
N GLY A 197 -12.01 3.73 -5.54
CA GLY A 197 -11.86 2.68 -4.52
C GLY A 197 -11.92 1.27 -5.11
N ASN A 198 -12.85 1.01 -6.06
CA ASN A 198 -12.90 -0.30 -6.73
C ASN A 198 -11.71 -0.54 -7.66
N GLN A 199 -11.21 0.50 -8.34
CA GLN A 199 -9.96 0.41 -9.09
C GLN A 199 -8.77 0.06 -8.18
N GLN A 200 -8.68 0.65 -7.00
CA GLN A 200 -7.62 0.33 -6.03
C GLN A 200 -7.72 -1.10 -5.53
N LYS A 201 -8.93 -1.56 -5.22
CA LYS A 201 -9.18 -2.98 -4.89
C LYS A 201 -8.78 -3.93 -6.02
N MET A 202 -9.01 -3.54 -7.28
CA MET A 202 -8.55 -4.29 -8.46
C MET A 202 -7.02 -4.42 -8.49
N VAL A 203 -6.29 -3.31 -8.25
CA VAL A 203 -4.82 -3.35 -8.20
C VAL A 203 -4.32 -4.31 -7.13
N LEU A 204 -4.89 -4.24 -5.93
CA LEU A 204 -4.52 -5.15 -4.84
C LEU A 204 -4.92 -6.60 -5.15
N GLY A 205 -6.17 -6.80 -5.58
CA GLY A 205 -6.75 -8.12 -5.83
C GLY A 205 -5.99 -8.94 -6.87
N LYS A 206 -5.58 -8.32 -7.98
CA LYS A 206 -4.80 -9.01 -9.02
C LYS A 206 -3.46 -9.55 -8.50
N TRP A 207 -2.82 -8.84 -7.57
CA TRP A 207 -1.58 -9.28 -6.95
C TRP A 207 -1.80 -10.37 -5.91
N LEU A 208 -2.90 -10.32 -5.17
CA LEU A 208 -3.23 -11.36 -4.19
C LEU A 208 -3.50 -12.72 -4.84
N ALA A 209 -3.97 -12.74 -6.09
CA ALA A 209 -4.08 -13.98 -6.88
C ALA A 209 -2.73 -14.68 -7.09
N MET A 210 -1.60 -13.95 -6.96
CA MET A 210 -0.24 -14.49 -7.01
C MET A 210 0.25 -15.07 -5.70
N LYS A 211 -0.51 -14.96 -4.60
CA LYS A 211 -0.15 -15.40 -3.24
C LYS A 211 1.23 -14.86 -2.81
N PRO A 212 1.42 -13.54 -2.78
CA PRO A 212 2.71 -12.94 -2.47
C PRO A 212 3.14 -13.23 -1.03
N ARG A 213 4.45 -13.25 -0.79
CA ARG A 213 5.05 -13.24 0.55
C ARG A 213 5.22 -11.82 1.07
N LEU A 214 5.55 -10.90 0.15
CA LEU A 214 5.75 -9.48 0.42
C LEU A 214 4.89 -8.64 -0.52
N LEU A 215 4.08 -7.78 0.07
CA LEU A 215 3.26 -6.80 -0.61
C LEU A 215 3.85 -5.41 -0.39
N LEU A 216 4.31 -4.80 -1.47
CA LEU A 216 4.78 -3.42 -1.50
C LEU A 216 3.60 -2.53 -1.91
N LEU A 217 3.33 -1.47 -1.13
CA LEU A 217 2.24 -0.53 -1.38
C LEU A 217 2.80 0.89 -1.45
N ASP A 218 2.66 1.52 -2.59
CA ASP A 218 3.05 2.92 -2.80
C ASP A 218 1.80 3.79 -2.81
N GLU A 219 1.60 4.61 -1.77
CA GLU A 219 0.44 5.49 -1.58
C GLU A 219 -0.92 4.76 -1.80
N PRO A 220 -1.20 3.66 -1.07
CA PRO A 220 -2.31 2.76 -1.39
C PRO A 220 -3.70 3.38 -1.31
N THR A 221 -3.82 4.53 -0.68
CA THR A 221 -5.11 5.21 -0.44
C THR A 221 -5.21 6.56 -1.14
N ARG A 222 -4.20 6.91 -1.96
CA ARG A 222 -4.19 8.19 -2.66
C ARG A 222 -5.32 8.30 -3.68
N GLY A 223 -6.08 9.40 -3.60
CA GLY A 223 -7.13 9.72 -4.56
C GLY A 223 -8.34 8.80 -4.51
N ILE A 224 -8.61 8.20 -3.36
CA ILE A 224 -9.86 7.50 -3.07
C ILE A 224 -10.61 8.19 -1.92
N ASP A 225 -11.89 7.94 -1.82
CA ASP A 225 -12.73 8.49 -0.76
C ASP A 225 -12.46 7.82 0.60
N VAL A 226 -12.89 8.51 1.67
CA VAL A 226 -12.60 8.09 3.05
C VAL A 226 -13.20 6.72 3.39
N GLY A 227 -14.35 6.38 2.84
CA GLY A 227 -14.96 5.06 3.04
C GLY A 227 -14.12 3.95 2.40
N SER A 228 -13.66 4.19 1.17
CA SER A 228 -12.76 3.27 0.46
C SER A 228 -11.40 3.13 1.15
N LYS A 229 -10.85 4.19 1.78
CA LYS A 229 -9.63 4.08 2.58
C LYS A 229 -9.76 3.05 3.71
N GLN A 230 -10.87 3.08 4.45
CA GLN A 230 -11.13 2.10 5.53
C GLN A 230 -11.15 0.67 5.03
N GLU A 231 -11.76 0.45 3.86
CA GLU A 231 -11.79 -0.88 3.26
C GLU A 231 -10.38 -1.37 2.90
N ILE A 232 -9.49 -0.48 2.42
CA ILE A 232 -8.08 -0.81 2.15
C ILE A 232 -7.32 -1.10 3.45
N TYR A 233 -7.51 -0.31 4.52
CA TYR A 233 -6.85 -0.57 5.80
C TYR A 233 -7.26 -1.93 6.39
N ARG A 234 -8.56 -2.22 6.39
CA ARG A 234 -9.04 -3.53 6.84
C ARG A 234 -8.44 -4.67 6.03
N LEU A 235 -8.35 -4.49 4.71
CA LEU A 235 -7.72 -5.48 3.85
C LEU A 235 -6.24 -5.67 4.20
N MET A 236 -5.48 -4.60 4.44
CA MET A 236 -4.08 -4.70 4.87
C MET A 236 -3.96 -5.49 6.18
N GLU A 237 -4.84 -5.25 7.16
CA GLU A 237 -4.89 -6.00 8.41
C GLU A 237 -5.21 -7.48 8.21
N GLU A 238 -6.23 -7.79 7.41
CA GLU A 238 -6.60 -9.17 7.09
C GLU A 238 -5.46 -9.92 6.39
N LEU A 239 -4.74 -9.27 5.47
CA LEU A 239 -3.60 -9.84 4.78
C LEU A 239 -2.43 -10.10 5.72
N ALA A 240 -2.11 -9.14 6.59
CA ALA A 240 -1.07 -9.29 7.60
C ALA A 240 -1.42 -10.42 8.59
N ALA A 241 -2.68 -10.47 9.08
CA ALA A 241 -3.15 -11.57 9.90
C ALA A 241 -3.07 -12.94 9.20
N GLY A 242 -3.18 -12.94 7.85
CA GLY A 242 -2.96 -14.12 7.01
C GLY A 242 -1.48 -14.46 6.73
N GLY A 243 -0.53 -13.72 7.34
CA GLY A 243 0.92 -13.97 7.23
C GLY A 243 1.62 -13.22 6.10
N VAL A 244 0.93 -12.36 5.33
CA VAL A 244 1.58 -11.55 4.30
C VAL A 244 2.39 -10.43 4.95
N ALA A 245 3.67 -10.30 4.59
CA ALA A 245 4.49 -9.16 4.97
C ALA A 245 4.10 -7.94 4.14
N ILE A 246 3.92 -6.78 4.76
CA ILE A 246 3.51 -5.55 4.08
C ILE A 246 4.55 -4.45 4.35
N LEU A 247 5.02 -3.82 3.27
CA LEU A 247 5.84 -2.62 3.33
C LEU A 247 5.13 -1.52 2.55
N PHE A 248 4.71 -0.45 3.24
CA PHE A 248 3.93 0.59 2.60
C PHE A 248 4.51 1.99 2.78
N VAL A 249 4.31 2.82 1.78
CA VAL A 249 4.61 4.25 1.77
C VAL A 249 3.31 5.01 1.84
N SER A 250 3.23 6.03 2.69
CA SER A 250 2.16 7.02 2.65
C SER A 250 2.71 8.43 2.88
N SER A 251 2.16 9.39 2.16
CA SER A 251 2.36 10.82 2.38
C SER A 251 1.47 11.37 3.51
N GLU A 252 0.45 10.60 3.91
CA GLU A 252 -0.43 10.95 5.02
C GLU A 252 0.16 10.36 6.33
N MET A 253 0.64 11.25 7.21
CA MET A 253 1.26 10.84 8.47
C MET A 253 0.34 9.97 9.31
N GLU A 254 -0.95 10.32 9.36
CA GLU A 254 -1.98 9.59 10.12
C GLU A 254 -2.09 8.12 9.69
N GLU A 255 -1.87 7.81 8.40
CA GLU A 255 -1.88 6.43 7.91
C GLU A 255 -0.69 5.64 8.44
N VAL A 256 0.50 6.23 8.41
CA VAL A 256 1.69 5.58 8.96
C VAL A 256 1.52 5.34 10.46
N LEU A 257 1.10 6.38 11.20
CA LEU A 257 0.87 6.28 12.64
C LEU A 257 -0.23 5.28 12.99
N GLY A 258 -1.26 5.18 12.15
CA GLY A 258 -2.42 4.33 12.39
C GLY A 258 -2.19 2.86 12.06
N MET A 259 -1.55 2.58 10.94
CA MET A 259 -1.50 1.24 10.34
C MET A 259 -0.20 0.48 10.58
N ALA A 260 0.93 1.18 10.80
CA ALA A 260 2.22 0.52 10.93
C ALA A 260 2.43 -0.15 12.29
N ASP A 261 3.01 -1.34 12.33
CA ASP A 261 3.54 -1.97 13.55
C ASP A 261 4.86 -1.30 13.98
N ARG A 262 5.63 -0.81 13.02
CA ARG A 262 6.77 0.09 13.16
C ARG A 262 6.98 0.88 11.88
N ALA A 263 7.71 1.98 11.96
CA ALA A 263 8.04 2.80 10.81
C ALA A 263 9.54 2.94 10.59
N LEU A 264 9.97 2.83 9.34
CA LEU A 264 11.27 3.24 8.88
C LEU A 264 11.16 4.69 8.42
N VAL A 265 11.98 5.59 8.95
CA VAL A 265 11.97 6.99 8.53
C VAL A 265 13.13 7.24 7.59
N MET A 266 12.82 7.78 6.42
CA MET A 266 13.80 8.07 5.37
C MET A 266 14.03 9.58 5.20
N HIS A 267 15.30 9.93 4.97
CA HIS A 267 15.73 11.26 4.59
C HIS A 267 16.86 11.14 3.55
N GLU A 268 16.72 11.79 2.39
CA GLU A 268 17.72 11.83 1.31
C GLU A 268 18.35 10.46 0.98
N GLY A 269 17.53 9.43 0.88
CA GLY A 269 17.96 8.08 0.49
C GLY A 269 18.63 7.27 1.59
N VAL A 270 18.56 7.69 2.85
CA VAL A 270 19.02 6.92 4.02
C VAL A 270 17.90 6.70 5.01
N ILE A 271 17.93 5.59 5.74
CA ILE A 271 17.07 5.37 6.91
C ILE A 271 17.73 6.11 8.08
N THR A 272 17.07 7.15 8.57
CA THR A 272 17.56 7.99 9.69
C THR A 272 17.18 7.41 11.04
N GLY A 273 16.17 6.55 11.08
CA GLY A 273 15.75 5.82 12.29
C GLY A 273 14.62 4.87 12.03
N GLU A 274 14.37 4.02 13.01
CA GLU A 274 13.25 3.10 13.10
C GLU A 274 12.49 3.39 14.37
N LEU A 275 11.16 3.50 14.28
CA LEU A 275 10.27 3.76 15.40
C LEU A 275 9.34 2.57 15.61
N ALA A 276 9.41 1.94 16.75
CA ALA A 276 8.47 0.91 17.17
C ALA A 276 7.07 1.52 17.43
N ARG A 277 6.04 0.70 17.49
CA ARG A 277 4.64 1.14 17.62
C ARG A 277 4.40 2.11 18.78
N ASP A 278 5.01 1.85 19.93
CA ASP A 278 4.90 2.66 21.14
C ASP A 278 5.66 3.99 21.08
N GLN A 279 6.65 4.09 20.19
CA GLN A 279 7.45 5.30 19.91
C GLN A 279 6.89 6.11 18.75
N LEU A 280 5.94 5.53 17.99
CA LEU A 280 5.47 6.09 16.74
C LEU A 280 4.50 7.26 17.00
N ASN A 281 4.98 8.48 16.81
CA ASN A 281 4.22 9.71 16.88
C ASN A 281 4.75 10.73 15.86
N GLU A 282 3.95 11.76 15.57
CA GLU A 282 4.25 12.74 14.53
C GLU A 282 5.58 13.48 14.77
N GLU A 283 5.85 13.87 16.02
CA GLU A 283 7.08 14.60 16.38
C GLU A 283 8.33 13.74 16.14
N ALA A 284 8.33 12.48 16.60
CA ALA A 284 9.45 11.56 16.42
C ALA A 284 9.71 11.28 14.94
N VAL A 285 8.64 11.08 14.15
CA VAL A 285 8.78 10.88 12.69
C VAL A 285 9.35 12.15 12.04
N MET A 286 8.85 13.34 12.37
CA MET A 286 9.32 14.59 11.77
C MET A 286 10.76 14.91 12.14
N GLN A 287 11.19 14.62 13.38
CA GLN A 287 12.59 14.78 13.80
C GLN A 287 13.53 13.94 12.91
N LEU A 288 13.21 12.68 12.70
CA LEU A 288 13.99 11.78 11.84
C LEU A 288 13.90 12.17 10.37
N ALA A 289 12.71 12.55 9.87
CA ALA A 289 12.48 12.94 8.48
C ALA A 289 13.21 14.23 8.07
N THR A 290 13.60 15.07 9.04
CA THR A 290 14.44 16.27 8.81
C THR A 290 15.93 16.01 8.94
N GLY A 291 16.37 14.75 9.08
CA GLY A 291 17.79 14.36 9.11
C GLY A 291 18.42 14.36 10.50
N ASN A 292 17.66 14.65 11.56
CA ASN A 292 18.12 14.48 12.93
C ASN A 292 18.15 12.98 13.23
N LYS A 293 19.34 12.39 13.37
CA LYS A 293 19.46 10.98 13.76
C LYS A 293 18.89 10.79 15.16
N ALA A 294 18.18 9.67 15.39
CA ALA A 294 17.85 9.26 16.74
C ALA A 294 19.13 9.23 17.56
N ALA A 295 19.11 9.83 18.75
CA ALA A 295 20.19 9.69 19.70
C ALA A 295 20.33 8.19 20.01
N ALA A 296 21.51 7.62 19.71
CA ALA A 296 21.83 6.21 19.90
C ALA A 296 21.82 5.82 21.38
#